data_9e8e8479b59f5d391a611bda563e641a
#
_entry.id   9e8e8479b59f5d391a611bda563e641a
#
_cell.length_a   1.000
_cell.length_b   1.000
_cell.length_c   1.000
_cell.angle_alpha   90.00
_cell.angle_beta   90.00
_cell.angle_gamma   90.00
#
_symmetry.space_group_name_H-M   'P 1'
#
loop_
_entity.id
_entity.type
_entity.pdbx_description
1 polymer ?
#
loop_
_entity_poly.entity_id
_entity_poly.type
_entity_poly.pdbx_seq_one_letter_code
_entity_poly.pdbx_strand_id
1 'polypeptide(L)'
;MNIKILGTVAAVALLAACSNQAATSTGPVSSGPVPGSQEDLVANVGDRVFFDLNKNALRSDARITLERQAAWLQKWSANNVQIAGNCDERGTQAYNIALGQRRANAARDFLVAKGVAATRITTISYGKDRPTALGSNELAWAQNRNAITSVR
;
A
#
# COMPACT_ATOMS: atom_id res chain seq x y z
N MET A 1 11.56 -27.70 -91.14
CA MET A 1 11.45 -29.09 -90.64
C MET A 1 11.07 -28.98 -89.13
N ASN A 2 9.82 -29.20 -88.92
CA ASN A 2 9.17 -29.82 -87.73
C ASN A 2 9.95 -29.78 -86.42
N ILE A 3 9.38 -29.34 -85.29
CA ILE A 3 8.49 -30.16 -84.49
C ILE A 3 7.86 -29.29 -83.35
N LYS A 4 6.60 -29.44 -83.18
CA LYS A 4 5.72 -29.12 -82.10
C LYS A 4 6.20 -29.70 -80.76
N ILE A 5 5.80 -29.06 -79.63
CA ILE A 5 5.36 -29.70 -78.38
C ILE A 5 5.02 -28.52 -77.48
N LEU A 6 3.84 -28.20 -77.23
CA LEU A 6 2.82 -28.64 -76.26
C LEU A 6 3.36 -28.80 -74.81
N GLY A 7 2.90 -28.05 -73.88
CA GLY A 7 3.11 -28.44 -72.52
C GLY A 7 2.75 -27.35 -71.49
N THR A 8 1.53 -27.38 -71.11
CA THR A 8 0.93 -27.26 -69.78
C THR A 8 1.07 -25.96 -68.99
N VAL A 9 -0.04 -25.30 -68.91
CA VAL A 9 -0.39 -24.30 -67.91
C VAL A 9 -0.45 -24.96 -66.54
N ALA A 10 0.38 -24.53 -65.62
CA ALA A 10 0.22 -24.84 -64.21
C ALA A 10 -0.30 -23.59 -63.51
N ALA A 11 -1.57 -23.60 -63.21
CA ALA A 11 -2.18 -22.61 -62.35
C ALA A 11 -1.73 -22.83 -60.92
N VAL A 12 -0.93 -21.91 -60.39
CA VAL A 12 -0.61 -21.85 -58.94
C VAL A 12 -1.64 -20.96 -58.30
N ALA A 13 -2.58 -21.55 -57.57
CA ALA A 13 -3.48 -20.87 -56.71
C ALA A 13 -2.72 -20.34 -55.48
N LEU A 14 -2.57 -19.02 -55.37
CA LEU A 14 -2.06 -18.35 -54.20
C LEU A 14 -3.21 -18.28 -53.17
N LEU A 15 -3.17 -19.15 -52.16
CA LEU A 15 -3.96 -19.06 -50.96
C LEU A 15 -3.39 -17.91 -50.10
N ALA A 16 -4.02 -16.77 -50.18
CA ALA A 16 -3.81 -15.68 -49.23
C ALA A 16 -4.39 -16.09 -47.87
N ALA A 17 -3.54 -16.62 -47.00
CA ALA A 17 -3.88 -16.80 -45.58
C ALA A 17 -3.86 -15.42 -44.93
N CYS A 18 -5.03 -14.83 -44.72
CA CYS A 18 -5.21 -13.72 -43.79
C CYS A 18 -4.96 -14.23 -42.39
N SER A 19 -3.72 -14.16 -41.92
CA SER A 19 -3.44 -14.28 -40.50
C SER A 19 -3.93 -12.99 -39.78
N ASN A 20 -5.09 -13.09 -39.18
CA ASN A 20 -5.61 -12.06 -38.28
C ASN A 20 -4.77 -12.11 -37.01
N GLN A 21 -3.62 -11.43 -37.02
CA GLN A 21 -2.86 -11.16 -35.79
C GLN A 21 -3.68 -10.15 -35.00
N ALA A 22 -4.46 -10.65 -34.02
CA ALA A 22 -4.92 -9.85 -32.93
C ALA A 22 -3.68 -9.26 -32.27
N ALA A 23 -3.45 -7.97 -32.49
CA ALA A 23 -2.46 -7.21 -31.76
C ALA A 23 -2.86 -7.20 -30.29
N THR A 24 -2.31 -8.14 -29.52
CA THR A 24 -2.33 -8.08 -28.08
C THR A 24 -1.49 -6.85 -27.70
N SER A 25 -2.15 -5.73 -27.43
CA SER A 25 -1.51 -4.56 -26.85
C SER A 25 -1.08 -4.92 -25.42
N THR A 26 0.08 -5.51 -25.29
CA THR A 26 0.84 -5.51 -24.05
C THR A 26 1.31 -4.08 -23.82
N GLY A 27 0.42 -3.26 -23.24
CA GLY A 27 0.84 -2.01 -22.64
C GLY A 27 1.92 -2.31 -21.61
N PRO A 28 2.85 -1.38 -21.35
CA PRO A 28 3.89 -1.59 -20.35
C PRO A 28 3.21 -1.93 -19.03
N VAL A 29 3.42 -3.15 -18.53
CA VAL A 29 3.00 -3.52 -17.18
C VAL A 29 3.83 -2.66 -16.25
N SER A 30 3.22 -1.62 -15.69
CA SER A 30 3.84 -0.82 -14.64
C SER A 30 4.13 -1.77 -13.49
N SER A 31 5.40 -2.12 -13.29
CA SER A 31 5.85 -3.03 -12.24
C SER A 31 5.85 -2.40 -10.84
N GLY A 32 5.22 -1.24 -10.68
CA GLY A 32 5.09 -0.52 -9.42
C GLY A 32 3.72 -0.69 -8.77
N PRO A 33 3.60 -0.30 -7.49
CA PRO A 33 2.32 -0.30 -6.78
C PRO A 33 1.26 0.53 -7.52
N VAL A 34 0.02 0.08 -7.49
CA VAL A 34 -1.10 0.86 -8.05
C VAL A 34 -1.22 2.18 -7.29
N PRO A 35 -1.16 3.33 -7.99
CA PRO A 35 -1.24 4.63 -7.34
C PRO A 35 -2.53 4.79 -6.51
N GLY A 36 -2.40 5.25 -5.26
CA GLY A 36 -3.51 5.39 -4.32
C GLY A 36 -3.93 4.10 -3.60
N SER A 37 -3.24 2.98 -3.82
CA SER A 37 -3.49 1.72 -3.11
C SER A 37 -2.77 1.65 -1.76
N GLN A 38 -3.07 0.61 -0.98
CA GLN A 38 -2.32 0.31 0.25
C GLN A 38 -0.83 0.05 -0.04
N GLU A 39 -0.54 -0.63 -1.13
CA GLU A 39 0.83 -0.94 -1.56
C GLU A 39 1.60 0.35 -1.92
N ASP A 40 0.93 1.33 -2.55
CA ASP A 40 1.50 2.65 -2.84
C ASP A 40 1.80 3.41 -1.54
N LEU A 41 0.87 3.40 -0.58
CA LEU A 41 1.09 4.01 0.74
C LEU A 41 2.30 3.39 1.44
N VAL A 42 2.41 2.06 1.46
CA VAL A 42 3.54 1.35 2.10
C VAL A 42 4.86 1.65 1.43
N ALA A 43 4.92 1.55 0.09
CA ALA A 43 6.17 1.62 -0.66
C ALA A 43 6.73 3.04 -0.79
N ASN A 44 5.86 4.04 -0.99
CA ASN A 44 6.27 5.39 -1.37
C ASN A 44 6.13 6.44 -0.26
N VAL A 45 5.33 6.17 0.77
CA VAL A 45 4.98 7.12 1.83
C VAL A 45 5.42 6.63 3.20
N GLY A 46 5.14 5.36 3.49
CA GLY A 46 5.24 4.72 4.80
C GLY A 46 3.88 4.69 5.51
N ASP A 47 3.48 3.48 5.87
CA ASP A 47 2.16 3.21 6.49
C ASP A 47 2.17 3.33 8.01
N ARG A 48 3.34 3.43 8.65
CA ARG A 48 3.47 3.33 10.10
C ARG A 48 4.37 4.38 10.73
N VAL A 49 4.08 4.70 11.97
CA VAL A 49 4.89 5.56 12.82
C VAL A 49 5.15 4.88 14.15
N PHE A 50 6.30 5.20 14.76
CA PHE A 50 6.78 4.54 15.96
C PHE A 50 6.73 5.45 17.18
N PHE A 51 6.67 4.83 18.37
CA PHE A 51 6.58 5.53 19.65
C PHE A 51 7.62 5.03 20.64
N ASP A 52 8.00 5.90 21.56
CA ASP A 52 8.81 5.54 22.70
C ASP A 52 8.03 4.68 23.70
N LEU A 53 8.77 4.03 24.60
CA LEU A 53 8.17 3.23 25.66
C LEU A 53 7.19 4.07 26.49
N ASN A 54 5.99 3.52 26.70
CA ASN A 54 4.89 4.14 27.48
C ASN A 54 4.44 5.52 26.98
N LYS A 55 4.83 5.95 25.78
CA LYS A 55 4.48 7.24 25.22
C LYS A 55 3.52 7.11 24.04
N ASN A 56 2.70 8.15 23.88
CA ASN A 56 1.86 8.41 22.71
C ASN A 56 2.18 9.75 22.03
N ALA A 57 3.20 10.46 22.50
CA ALA A 57 3.70 11.66 21.85
C ALA A 57 4.38 11.30 20.52
N LEU A 58 4.07 12.05 19.47
CA LEU A 58 4.68 11.87 18.15
C LEU A 58 6.12 12.35 18.15
N ARG A 59 7.02 11.47 17.78
CA ARG A 59 8.45 11.74 17.54
C ARG A 59 8.61 12.59 16.27
N SER A 60 9.77 13.18 16.08
CA SER A 60 10.08 13.97 14.88
C SER A 60 9.97 13.16 13.58
N ASP A 61 10.51 11.94 13.58
CA ASP A 61 10.41 11.01 12.44
C ASP A 61 8.95 10.59 12.14
N ALA A 62 8.14 10.37 13.19
CA ALA A 62 6.72 10.08 13.05
C ALA A 62 5.95 11.26 12.40
N ARG A 63 6.26 12.48 12.79
CA ARG A 63 5.66 13.69 12.20
C ARG A 63 5.97 13.80 10.70
N ILE A 64 7.22 13.56 10.30
CA ILE A 64 7.62 13.58 8.88
C ILE A 64 6.84 12.53 8.07
N THR A 65 6.69 11.31 8.61
CA THR A 65 5.91 10.27 7.94
C THR A 65 4.43 10.65 7.84
N LEU A 66 3.83 11.18 8.91
CA LEU A 66 2.44 11.63 8.90
C LEU A 66 2.22 12.83 7.97
N GLU A 67 3.17 13.73 7.80
CA GLU A 67 3.09 14.81 6.80
C GLU A 67 3.02 14.25 5.38
N ARG A 68 3.82 13.23 5.06
CA ARG A 68 3.75 12.53 3.77
C ARG A 68 2.41 11.81 3.60
N GLN A 69 1.90 11.16 4.66
CA GLN A 69 0.59 10.52 4.64
C GLN A 69 -0.53 11.55 4.41
N ALA A 70 -0.46 12.71 5.05
CA ALA A 70 -1.45 13.78 4.86
C ALA A 70 -1.46 14.27 3.39
N ALA A 71 -0.30 14.54 2.82
CA ALA A 71 -0.18 14.94 1.42
C ALA A 71 -0.71 13.85 0.47
N TRP A 72 -0.42 12.58 0.75
CA TRP A 72 -0.92 11.44 -0.02
C TRP A 72 -2.45 11.32 0.08
N LEU A 73 -3.03 11.46 1.29
CA LEU A 73 -4.47 11.45 1.51
C LEU A 73 -5.20 12.64 0.87
N GLN A 74 -4.55 13.79 0.73
CA GLN A 74 -5.08 14.94 -0.02
C GLN A 74 -5.11 14.65 -1.51
N LYS A 75 -4.05 14.05 -2.05
CA LYS A 75 -3.99 13.62 -3.45
C LYS A 75 -5.04 12.56 -3.77
N TRP A 76 -5.22 11.59 -2.89
CA TRP A 76 -6.18 10.49 -3.04
C TRP A 76 -7.40 10.71 -2.14
N SER A 77 -8.18 11.75 -2.47
CA SER A 77 -9.27 12.25 -1.62
C SER A 77 -10.42 11.28 -1.42
N ALA A 78 -10.58 10.27 -2.28
CA ALA A 78 -11.58 9.22 -2.15
C ALA A 78 -11.24 8.15 -1.09
N ASN A 79 -9.97 8.06 -0.68
CA ASN A 79 -9.52 7.04 0.25
C ASN A 79 -9.96 7.36 1.68
N ASN A 80 -10.56 6.38 2.33
CA ASN A 80 -10.75 6.34 3.77
C ASN A 80 -9.67 5.46 4.39
N VAL A 81 -9.27 5.77 5.62
CA VAL A 81 -8.22 5.01 6.30
C VAL A 81 -8.62 4.62 7.72
N GLN A 82 -8.05 3.54 8.20
CA GLN A 82 -8.06 3.15 9.59
C GLN A 82 -6.65 3.24 10.16
N ILE A 83 -6.51 3.82 11.34
CA ILE A 83 -5.25 3.87 12.08
C ILE A 83 -5.34 2.90 13.26
N ALA A 84 -4.50 1.88 13.25
CA ALA A 84 -4.42 0.88 14.31
C ALA A 84 -3.25 1.19 15.24
N GLY A 85 -3.52 1.42 16.52
CA GLY A 85 -2.51 1.62 17.55
C GLY A 85 -2.11 0.31 18.21
N ASN A 86 -0.79 0.07 18.29
CA ASN A 86 -0.20 -1.14 18.84
C ASN A 86 0.82 -0.83 19.94
N CYS A 87 1.06 -1.81 20.79
CA CYS A 87 1.99 -1.76 21.89
C CYS A 87 2.89 -3.00 21.89
N ASP A 88 4.02 -2.92 22.61
CA ASP A 88 4.81 -4.09 22.92
C ASP A 88 4.11 -4.97 23.99
N GLU A 89 4.63 -6.15 24.24
CA GLU A 89 4.01 -7.17 25.10
C GLU A 89 3.94 -6.80 26.60
N ARG A 90 4.71 -5.80 27.04
CA ARG A 90 4.85 -5.46 28.46
C ARG A 90 3.61 -4.72 28.97
N GLY A 91 3.25 -5.01 30.23
CA GLY A 91 2.09 -4.40 30.88
C GLY A 91 0.80 -5.19 30.71
N THR A 92 -0.26 -4.67 31.32
CA THR A 92 -1.60 -5.32 31.31
C THR A 92 -2.29 -5.10 29.97
N GLN A 93 -3.25 -5.97 29.67
CA GLN A 93 -4.10 -5.85 28.47
C GLN A 93 -4.85 -4.51 28.44
N ALA A 94 -5.52 -4.17 29.53
CA ALA A 94 -6.31 -2.94 29.62
C ALA A 94 -5.44 -1.68 29.42
N TYR A 95 -4.25 -1.64 30.02
CA TYR A 95 -3.31 -0.55 29.83
C TYR A 95 -2.88 -0.41 28.37
N ASN A 96 -2.53 -1.53 27.71
CA ASN A 96 -2.05 -1.50 26.32
C ASN A 96 -3.17 -1.16 25.33
N ILE A 97 -4.41 -1.61 25.55
CA ILE A 97 -5.56 -1.16 24.74
C ILE A 97 -5.72 0.37 24.84
N ALA A 98 -5.68 0.92 26.05
CA ALA A 98 -5.79 2.36 26.26
C ALA A 98 -4.60 3.13 25.62
N LEU A 99 -3.36 2.63 25.76
CA LEU A 99 -2.18 3.25 25.18
C LEU A 99 -2.20 3.20 23.64
N GLY A 100 -2.56 2.05 23.07
CA GLY A 100 -2.72 1.88 21.63
C GLY A 100 -3.76 2.84 21.05
N GLN A 101 -4.90 3.02 21.76
CA GLN A 101 -5.93 3.98 21.34
C GLN A 101 -5.40 5.43 21.36
N ARG A 102 -4.64 5.81 22.39
CA ARG A 102 -4.01 7.15 22.44
C ARG A 102 -3.02 7.36 21.30
N ARG A 103 -2.24 6.34 20.92
CA ARG A 103 -1.31 6.38 19.79
C ARG A 103 -2.03 6.57 18.45
N ALA A 104 -3.10 5.78 18.22
CA ALA A 104 -3.91 5.91 17.02
C ALA A 104 -4.57 7.30 16.93
N ASN A 105 -5.09 7.81 18.05
CA ASN A 105 -5.68 9.15 18.12
C ASN A 105 -4.64 10.24 17.86
N ALA A 106 -3.43 10.13 18.40
CA ALA A 106 -2.36 11.11 18.17
C ALA A 106 -1.99 11.21 16.68
N ALA A 107 -1.92 10.07 15.98
CA ALA A 107 -1.68 10.05 14.54
C ALA A 107 -2.87 10.65 13.77
N ARG A 108 -4.12 10.29 14.11
CA ARG A 108 -5.33 10.86 13.49
C ARG A 108 -5.37 12.37 13.68
N ASP A 109 -5.17 12.86 14.90
CA ASP A 109 -5.28 14.28 15.21
C ASP A 109 -4.24 15.10 14.46
N PHE A 110 -3.06 14.55 14.26
CA PHE A 110 -2.04 15.16 13.41
C PHE A 110 -2.46 15.24 11.93
N LEU A 111 -3.01 14.15 11.37
CA LEU A 111 -3.52 14.16 9.99
C LEU A 111 -4.67 15.16 9.80
N VAL A 112 -5.58 15.25 10.79
CA VAL A 112 -6.67 16.23 10.76
C VAL A 112 -6.12 17.66 10.84
N ALA A 113 -5.13 17.93 11.69
CA ALA A 113 -4.47 19.23 11.76
C ALA A 113 -3.74 19.60 10.46
N LYS A 114 -3.35 18.60 9.64
CA LYS A 114 -2.77 18.80 8.30
C LYS A 114 -3.83 18.87 7.19
N GLY A 115 -5.12 18.91 7.53
CA GLY A 115 -6.22 19.14 6.57
C GLY A 115 -6.91 17.89 6.03
N VAL A 116 -6.64 16.70 6.59
CA VAL A 116 -7.40 15.50 6.23
C VAL A 116 -8.73 15.51 6.99
N ALA A 117 -9.85 15.30 6.30
CA ALA A 117 -11.17 15.30 6.93
C ALA A 117 -11.28 14.17 7.98
N ALA A 118 -11.70 14.52 9.20
CA ALA A 118 -11.82 13.58 10.31
C ALA A 118 -12.76 12.40 10.00
N THR A 119 -13.78 12.61 9.17
CA THR A 119 -14.75 11.59 8.73
C THR A 119 -14.12 10.48 7.89
N ARG A 120 -12.94 10.73 7.32
CA ARG A 120 -12.18 9.76 6.51
C ARG A 120 -11.26 8.88 7.35
N ILE A 121 -11.11 9.15 8.65
CA ILE A 121 -10.14 8.48 9.50
C ILE A 121 -10.85 7.81 10.66
N THR A 122 -10.74 6.49 10.74
CA THR A 122 -11.17 5.70 11.89
C THR A 122 -9.96 5.26 12.71
N THR A 123 -10.13 5.06 14.01
CA THR A 123 -9.08 4.57 14.89
C THR A 123 -9.49 3.30 15.60
N ILE A 124 -8.54 2.41 15.83
CA ILE A 124 -8.70 1.19 16.62
C ILE A 124 -7.43 0.93 17.42
N SER A 125 -7.56 0.30 18.56
CA SER A 125 -6.42 -0.23 19.31
C SER A 125 -6.45 -1.74 19.33
N TYR A 126 -5.31 -2.36 19.01
CA TYR A 126 -5.08 -3.77 19.22
C TYR A 126 -4.24 -4.04 20.48
N GLY A 127 -3.83 -2.97 21.18
CA GLY A 127 -2.98 -3.13 22.37
C GLY A 127 -1.74 -3.94 22.04
N LYS A 128 -1.50 -5.01 22.77
CA LYS A 128 -0.38 -5.94 22.57
C LYS A 128 -0.74 -7.21 21.78
N ASP A 129 -1.98 -7.33 21.28
CA ASP A 129 -2.50 -8.59 20.73
C ASP A 129 -2.09 -8.84 19.28
N ARG A 130 -1.58 -7.80 18.58
CA ARG A 130 -1.13 -7.92 17.19
C ARG A 130 0.32 -7.46 17.04
N PRO A 131 1.28 -8.24 17.52
CA PRO A 131 2.69 -7.89 17.39
C PRO A 131 3.11 -7.88 15.92
N THR A 132 3.80 -6.81 15.51
CA THR A 132 4.40 -6.69 14.18
C THR A 132 5.70 -7.50 14.08
N ALA A 133 6.45 -7.54 15.19
CA ALA A 133 7.67 -8.31 15.32
C ALA A 133 7.57 -9.28 16.50
N LEU A 134 8.01 -10.52 16.28
CA LEU A 134 8.07 -11.53 17.31
C LEU A 134 9.39 -11.42 18.08
N GLY A 135 9.35 -11.75 19.37
CA GLY A 135 10.49 -11.75 20.26
C GLY A 135 10.33 -10.82 21.46
N SER A 136 10.99 -11.19 22.56
CA SER A 136 10.96 -10.49 23.85
C SER A 136 12.28 -9.75 24.07
N ASN A 137 12.55 -8.79 23.20
CA ASN A 137 13.73 -7.92 23.24
C ASN A 137 13.43 -6.52 22.73
N GLU A 138 14.31 -5.55 22.98
CA GLU A 138 14.07 -4.15 22.62
C GLU A 138 13.89 -3.92 21.11
N LEU A 139 14.54 -4.71 20.25
CA LEU A 139 14.36 -4.58 18.79
C LEU A 139 12.92 -4.92 18.39
N ALA A 140 12.38 -6.04 18.88
CA ALA A 140 11.01 -6.44 18.63
C ALA A 140 10.02 -5.46 19.28
N TRP A 141 10.25 -5.07 20.53
CA TRP A 141 9.40 -4.13 21.25
C TRP A 141 9.32 -2.77 20.57
N ALA A 142 10.45 -2.24 20.07
CA ALA A 142 10.47 -0.98 19.32
C ALA A 142 9.62 -1.05 18.05
N GLN A 143 9.64 -2.19 17.34
CA GLN A 143 8.80 -2.41 16.15
C GLN A 143 7.31 -2.54 16.50
N ASN A 144 6.98 -3.02 17.69
CA ASN A 144 5.60 -3.21 18.13
C ASN A 144 4.95 -1.93 18.68
N ARG A 145 5.73 -0.94 19.10
CA ARG A 145 5.24 0.37 19.53
C ARG A 145 4.95 1.27 18.35
N ASN A 146 3.83 1.04 17.67
CA ASN A 146 3.51 1.73 16.41
C ASN A 146 2.04 2.16 16.31
N ALA A 147 1.76 2.98 15.31
CA ALA A 147 0.44 3.18 14.75
C ALA A 147 0.53 2.95 13.23
N ILE A 148 -0.36 2.10 12.71
CA ILE A 148 -0.37 1.68 11.30
C ILE A 148 -1.61 2.23 10.62
N THR A 149 -1.39 2.91 9.49
CA THR A 149 -2.44 3.45 8.63
C THR A 149 -2.75 2.46 7.51
N SER A 150 -4.01 2.07 7.38
CA SER A 150 -4.48 1.15 6.34
C SER A 150 -5.62 1.77 5.54
N VAL A 151 -5.58 1.64 4.22
CA VAL A 151 -6.66 2.05 3.30
C VAL A 151 -7.87 1.12 3.48
N ARG A 152 -9.10 1.68 3.39
CA ARG A 152 -10.35 0.97 3.59
C ARG A 152 -11.27 1.08 2.35
#